data_16623652b3a01b5b6a8260b2abb01dd8
#
_entry.id   16623652b3a01b5b6a8260b2abb01dd8
#
_cell.length_a   1.000
_cell.length_b   1.000
_cell.length_c   1.000
_cell.angle_alpha   90.00
_cell.angle_beta   90.00
_cell.angle_gamma   90.00
#
_symmetry.space_group_name_H-M   'P 1'
#
loop_
_entity.id
_entity.type
_entity.pdbx_description
1 polymer ?
#
loop_
_entity_poly.entity_id
_entity_poly.type
_entity_poly.pdbx_seq_one_letter_code
_entity_poly.pdbx_strand_id
1 'polypeptide(L)'
;SIPPATTFILGAGVAGLQAIATAKRLGSRVEAFDPRPAVEEQVKSLGATFVHMEVPEENVETTGGYAKQQSDAFLIAEQEAIGARLPKVDVIITTAQIFGKAAPILITEEMVKMMRPGSVIVDLAIEGGGNCELSEAGKTVVKHGVTIVGTLNLPATLPINGSGMFSKNL
;
A
#
# COMPACT_ATOMS: atom_id res chain seq x y z
N SER A 1 23.44 11.68 -11.41
CA SER A 1 22.64 11.65 -10.19
C SER A 1 21.58 10.54 -10.30
N ILE A 2 21.31 9.88 -9.19
CA ILE A 2 20.29 8.84 -9.13
C ILE A 2 18.97 9.53 -8.78
N PRO A 3 17.89 9.30 -9.55
CA PRO A 3 16.60 9.88 -9.20
C PRO A 3 16.10 9.31 -7.87
N PRO A 4 15.31 10.08 -7.09
CA PRO A 4 14.76 9.58 -5.84
C PRO A 4 13.82 8.41 -6.11
N ALA A 5 13.76 7.46 -5.17
CA ALA A 5 12.80 6.38 -5.21
C ALA A 5 11.38 6.92 -5.07
N THR A 6 10.43 6.22 -5.64
CA THR A 6 9.00 6.52 -5.48
C THR A 6 8.39 5.51 -4.51
N THR A 7 7.83 6.00 -3.42
CA THR A 7 7.13 5.20 -2.42
C THR A 7 5.63 5.44 -2.54
N PHE A 8 4.87 4.37 -2.60
CA PHE A 8 3.42 4.41 -2.69
C PHE A 8 2.81 3.84 -1.42
N ILE A 9 2.02 4.64 -0.71
CA ILE A 9 1.39 4.25 0.54
C ILE A 9 -0.07 3.91 0.27
N LEU A 10 -0.50 2.73 0.66
CA LEU A 10 -1.91 2.33 0.58
C LEU A 10 -2.52 2.40 1.97
N GLY A 11 -3.48 3.29 2.13
CA GLY A 11 -4.10 3.61 3.40
C GLY A 11 -3.48 4.83 4.05
N ALA A 12 -4.30 5.84 4.36
CA ALA A 12 -3.86 7.11 4.96
C ALA A 12 -4.50 7.31 6.34
N GLY A 13 -4.58 6.25 7.12
CA GLY A 13 -4.86 6.33 8.56
C GLY A 13 -3.59 6.69 9.33
N VAL A 14 -3.56 6.45 10.63
CA VAL A 14 -2.41 6.81 11.47
C VAL A 14 -1.11 6.22 10.95
N ALA A 15 -1.09 4.91 10.70
CA ALA A 15 0.11 4.22 10.21
C ALA A 15 0.52 4.70 8.82
N GLY A 16 -0.44 4.92 7.93
CA GLY A 16 -0.16 5.41 6.57
C GLY A 16 0.41 6.81 6.58
N LEU A 17 -0.16 7.71 7.38
CA LEU A 17 0.36 9.08 7.49
C LEU A 17 1.77 9.11 8.09
N GLN A 18 2.06 8.24 9.05
CA GLN A 18 3.40 8.10 9.59
C GLN A 18 4.39 7.59 8.53
N ALA A 19 3.97 6.63 7.73
CA ALA A 19 4.79 6.11 6.64
C ALA A 19 5.09 7.19 5.59
N ILE A 20 4.10 8.01 5.24
CA ILE A 20 4.27 9.14 4.34
C ILE A 20 5.34 10.09 4.88
N ALA A 21 5.20 10.50 6.14
CA ALA A 21 6.13 11.44 6.76
C ALA A 21 7.56 10.87 6.79
N THR A 22 7.70 9.60 7.11
CA THR A 22 9.01 8.94 7.15
C THR A 22 9.64 8.86 5.76
N ALA A 23 8.88 8.43 4.76
CA ALA A 23 9.37 8.32 3.39
C ALA A 23 9.80 9.69 2.84
N LYS A 24 9.04 10.73 3.14
CA LYS A 24 9.39 12.09 2.74
C LYS A 24 10.72 12.53 3.38
N ARG A 25 10.91 12.27 4.68
CA ARG A 25 12.17 12.61 5.36
C ARG A 25 13.37 11.89 4.76
N LEU A 26 13.16 10.69 4.23
CA LEU A 26 14.22 9.92 3.59
C LEU A 26 14.49 10.33 2.14
N GLY A 27 13.77 11.32 1.63
CA GLY A 27 14.01 11.87 0.30
C GLY A 27 13.23 11.17 -0.82
N SER A 28 12.30 10.29 -0.50
CA SER A 28 11.48 9.62 -1.49
C SER A 28 10.42 10.56 -2.08
N ARG A 29 10.04 10.32 -3.33
CA ARG A 29 8.77 10.84 -3.86
C ARG A 29 7.67 9.98 -3.27
N VAL A 30 6.65 10.59 -2.70
CA VAL A 30 5.60 9.86 -2.02
C VAL A 30 4.26 10.10 -2.68
N GLU A 31 3.59 9.00 -3.01
CA GLU A 31 2.21 8.97 -3.44
C GLU A 31 1.42 8.19 -2.40
N ALA A 32 0.16 8.50 -2.25
CA ALA A 32 -0.70 7.79 -1.31
C ALA A 32 -2.08 7.59 -1.90
N PHE A 33 -2.66 6.44 -1.63
CA PHE A 33 -4.02 6.09 -1.98
C PHE A 33 -4.83 5.81 -0.73
N ASP A 34 -6.02 6.35 -0.70
CA ASP A 34 -7.04 6.00 0.30
C ASP A 34 -8.41 6.21 -0.36
N PRO A 35 -9.38 5.30 -0.17
CA PRO A 35 -10.70 5.45 -0.79
C PRO A 35 -11.52 6.61 -0.21
N ARG A 36 -11.12 7.15 0.95
CA ARG A 36 -11.84 8.23 1.60
C ARG A 36 -11.35 9.59 1.12
N PRO A 37 -12.18 10.39 0.43
CA PRO A 37 -11.75 11.71 -0.03
C PRO A 37 -11.32 12.64 1.11
N ALA A 38 -11.87 12.45 2.30
CA ALA A 38 -11.60 13.32 3.44
C ALA A 38 -10.15 13.35 3.91
N VAL A 39 -9.35 12.32 3.57
CA VAL A 39 -7.94 12.26 3.97
C VAL A 39 -6.99 12.95 2.99
N GLU A 40 -7.48 13.38 1.85
CA GLU A 40 -6.64 13.98 0.80
C GLU A 40 -5.84 15.18 1.32
N GLU A 41 -6.46 16.06 2.07
CA GLU A 41 -5.77 17.23 2.61
C GLU A 41 -4.63 16.87 3.56
N GLN A 42 -4.83 15.84 4.39
CA GLN A 42 -3.78 15.36 5.29
C GLN A 42 -2.60 14.80 4.52
N VAL A 43 -2.87 14.04 3.46
CA VAL A 43 -1.83 13.50 2.59
C VAL A 43 -1.03 14.63 1.93
N LYS A 44 -1.73 15.59 1.34
CA LYS A 44 -1.09 16.73 0.67
C LYS A 44 -0.29 17.59 1.64
N SER A 45 -0.78 17.78 2.86
CA SER A 45 -0.09 18.59 3.86
C SER A 45 1.26 17.99 4.27
N LEU A 46 1.44 16.68 4.09
CA LEU A 46 2.71 16.01 4.33
C LEU A 46 3.65 16.02 3.12
N GLY A 47 3.21 16.62 2.02
CA GLY A 47 4.01 16.72 0.80
C GLY A 47 3.88 15.55 -0.15
N ALA A 48 2.90 14.69 0.03
CA ALA A 48 2.64 13.55 -0.85
C ALA A 48 1.57 13.88 -1.89
N THR A 49 1.60 13.15 -2.99
CA THR A 49 0.57 13.22 -4.04
C THR A 49 -0.54 12.25 -3.69
N PHE A 50 -1.77 12.72 -3.74
CA PHE A 50 -2.93 11.85 -3.52
C PHE A 50 -3.39 11.22 -4.82
N VAL A 51 -3.52 9.89 -4.81
CA VAL A 51 -4.00 9.12 -5.97
C VAL A 51 -5.50 8.95 -5.85
N HIS A 52 -6.22 9.51 -6.81
CA HIS A 52 -7.68 9.47 -6.83
C HIS A 52 -8.17 8.18 -7.50
N MET A 53 -9.35 7.73 -7.11
CA MET A 53 -10.05 6.64 -7.78
C MET A 53 -11.39 7.13 -8.33
N GLU A 54 -11.87 6.45 -9.37
CA GLU A 54 -13.22 6.66 -9.85
C GLU A 54 -14.17 5.84 -8.99
N VAL A 55 -15.09 6.51 -8.29
CA VAL A 55 -16.06 5.83 -7.43
C VAL A 55 -17.16 5.25 -8.30
N PRO A 56 -17.48 3.94 -8.19
CA PRO A 56 -18.57 3.34 -8.93
C PRO A 56 -19.90 4.00 -8.61
N GLU A 57 -20.82 4.07 -9.59
CA GLU A 57 -22.14 4.61 -9.36
C GLU A 57 -22.89 3.79 -8.32
N GLU A 58 -23.45 4.48 -7.32
CA GLU A 58 -24.31 3.85 -6.33
C GLU A 58 -25.73 3.73 -6.87
N ASN A 59 -26.22 2.49 -7.04
CA ASN A 59 -27.64 2.24 -7.23
C ASN A 59 -28.30 2.06 -5.87
N VAL A 60 -29.50 2.58 -5.73
CA VAL A 60 -30.20 2.73 -4.44
C VAL A 60 -30.94 1.46 -4.00
N GLU A 61 -30.92 0.38 -4.77
CA GLU A 61 -31.63 -0.85 -4.41
C GLU A 61 -30.78 -1.80 -3.57
N THR A 62 -31.19 -1.99 -2.34
CA THR A 62 -30.48 -2.79 -1.35
C THR A 62 -31.08 -4.18 -1.22
N THR A 63 -30.63 -5.12 -2.02
CA THR A 63 -30.74 -6.55 -1.69
C THR A 63 -29.34 -7.04 -1.32
N GLY A 64 -29.24 -8.10 -0.50
CA GLY A 64 -27.94 -8.58 -0.01
C GLY A 64 -26.94 -8.95 -1.11
N GLY A 65 -27.41 -9.48 -2.25
CA GLY A 65 -26.56 -9.77 -3.40
C GLY A 65 -26.06 -8.51 -4.11
N TYR A 66 -26.84 -7.47 -4.07
CA TYR A 66 -26.51 -6.19 -4.64
C TYR A 66 -25.40 -5.46 -3.83
N ALA A 67 -25.50 -5.52 -2.51
CA ALA A 67 -24.46 -4.95 -1.65
C ALA A 67 -23.11 -5.61 -1.88
N LYS A 68 -23.09 -6.93 -2.13
CA LYS A 68 -21.86 -7.65 -2.48
C LYS A 68 -21.30 -7.18 -3.82
N GLN A 69 -22.15 -7.01 -4.85
CA GLN A 69 -21.72 -6.53 -6.16
C GLN A 69 -21.13 -5.12 -6.07
N GLN A 70 -21.72 -4.23 -5.28
CA GLN A 70 -21.15 -2.89 -5.05
C GLN A 70 -19.81 -2.96 -4.35
N SER A 71 -19.67 -3.82 -3.35
CA SER A 71 -18.41 -4.02 -2.63
C SER A 71 -17.32 -4.55 -3.57
N ASP A 72 -17.66 -5.49 -4.45
CA ASP A 72 -16.71 -6.00 -5.44
C ASP A 72 -16.35 -4.94 -6.49
N ALA A 73 -17.31 -4.17 -6.96
CA ALA A 73 -17.07 -3.07 -7.90
C ALA A 73 -16.18 -1.99 -7.27
N PHE A 74 -16.38 -1.70 -5.99
CA PHE A 74 -15.56 -0.74 -5.27
C PHE A 74 -14.11 -1.24 -5.16
N LEU A 75 -13.92 -2.50 -4.78
CA LEU A 75 -12.59 -3.10 -4.68
C LEU A 75 -11.86 -3.08 -6.03
N ILE A 76 -12.58 -3.41 -7.11
CA ILE A 76 -12.01 -3.36 -8.47
C ILE A 76 -11.57 -1.93 -8.80
N ALA A 77 -12.39 -0.94 -8.47
CA ALA A 77 -12.05 0.47 -8.71
C ALA A 77 -10.80 0.89 -7.91
N GLU A 78 -10.68 0.43 -6.67
CA GLU A 78 -9.47 0.64 -5.88
C GLU A 78 -8.25 0.01 -6.56
N GLN A 79 -8.37 -1.25 -6.96
CA GLN A 79 -7.29 -1.98 -7.63
C GLN A 79 -6.88 -1.32 -8.95
N GLU A 80 -7.84 -0.79 -9.72
CA GLU A 80 -7.54 -0.08 -10.96
C GLU A 80 -6.74 1.21 -10.70
N ALA A 81 -7.15 2.00 -9.71
CA ALA A 81 -6.45 3.23 -9.34
C ALA A 81 -5.01 2.92 -8.88
N ILE A 82 -4.85 1.91 -8.06
CA ILE A 82 -3.55 1.47 -7.57
C ILE A 82 -2.71 0.92 -8.72
N GLY A 83 -3.28 0.04 -9.55
CA GLY A 83 -2.59 -0.62 -10.64
C GLY A 83 -1.98 0.35 -11.64
N ALA A 84 -2.65 1.47 -11.88
CA ALA A 84 -2.16 2.50 -12.80
C ALA A 84 -0.81 3.10 -12.36
N ARG A 85 -0.48 3.01 -11.06
CA ARG A 85 0.77 3.57 -10.53
C ARG A 85 1.90 2.55 -10.44
N LEU A 86 1.61 1.25 -10.42
CA LEU A 86 2.57 0.21 -10.09
C LEU A 86 3.83 0.17 -10.96
N PRO A 87 3.76 0.42 -12.27
CA PRO A 87 4.96 0.40 -13.10
C PRO A 87 5.98 1.50 -12.74
N LYS A 88 5.58 2.49 -11.96
CA LYS A 88 6.40 3.68 -11.66
C LYS A 88 6.85 3.76 -10.22
N VAL A 89 6.49 2.78 -9.38
CA VAL A 89 6.83 2.81 -7.96
C VAL A 89 7.93 1.80 -7.64
N ASP A 90 8.72 2.12 -6.63
CA ASP A 90 9.83 1.28 -6.18
C ASP A 90 9.49 0.56 -4.88
N VAL A 91 8.73 1.22 -4.01
CA VAL A 91 8.36 0.69 -2.70
C VAL A 91 6.88 0.93 -2.49
N ILE A 92 6.17 -0.11 -2.04
CA ILE A 92 4.78 0.02 -1.61
C ILE A 92 4.72 -0.33 -0.13
N ILE A 93 4.04 0.50 0.66
CA ILE A 93 3.75 0.20 2.06
C ILE A 93 2.23 0.17 2.20
N THR A 94 1.71 -0.97 2.64
CA THR A 94 0.27 -1.16 2.76
C THR A 94 -0.15 -1.12 4.22
N THR A 95 -1.18 -0.34 4.52
CA THR A 95 -1.68 -0.15 5.88
C THR A 95 -3.21 -0.22 5.96
N ALA A 96 -3.88 -0.63 4.87
CA ALA A 96 -5.33 -0.60 4.79
C ALA A 96 -5.96 -1.72 5.61
N GLN A 97 -6.64 -1.35 6.66
CA GLN A 97 -7.33 -2.29 7.54
C GLN A 97 -8.77 -1.83 7.74
N ILE A 98 -9.68 -2.80 7.89
CA ILE A 98 -11.07 -2.54 8.21
C ILE A 98 -11.36 -3.21 9.54
N PHE A 99 -11.84 -2.41 10.52
CA PHE A 99 -12.16 -2.92 11.84
C PHE A 99 -13.17 -4.07 11.76
N GLY A 100 -12.83 -5.19 12.39
CA GLY A 100 -13.71 -6.36 12.47
C GLY A 100 -13.83 -7.17 11.19
N LYS A 101 -13.06 -6.87 10.15
CA LYS A 101 -13.06 -7.58 8.86
C LYS A 101 -11.66 -7.92 8.41
N ALA A 102 -11.56 -8.87 7.48
CA ALA A 102 -10.29 -9.15 6.82
C ALA A 102 -9.84 -7.90 6.04
N ALA A 103 -8.53 -7.69 6.00
CA ALA A 103 -7.95 -6.62 5.20
C ALA A 103 -8.29 -6.83 3.72
N PRO A 104 -8.62 -5.76 2.97
CA PRO A 104 -8.91 -5.92 1.55
C PRO A 104 -7.66 -6.27 0.76
N ILE A 105 -7.79 -7.13 -0.22
CA ILE A 105 -6.70 -7.41 -1.16
C ILE A 105 -6.66 -6.29 -2.19
N LEU A 106 -5.77 -5.36 -1.99
CA LEU A 106 -5.59 -4.20 -2.87
C LEU A 106 -4.57 -4.48 -3.98
N ILE A 107 -3.66 -5.42 -3.76
CA ILE A 107 -2.64 -5.82 -4.73
C ILE A 107 -2.77 -7.31 -5.00
N THR A 108 -3.24 -7.64 -6.19
CA THR A 108 -3.34 -9.03 -6.66
C THR A 108 -2.01 -9.50 -7.22
N GLU A 109 -1.89 -10.81 -7.47
CA GLU A 109 -0.69 -11.36 -8.12
C GLU A 109 -0.44 -10.71 -9.48
N GLU A 110 -1.48 -10.52 -10.28
CA GLU A 110 -1.34 -9.87 -11.59
C GLU A 110 -0.80 -8.43 -11.46
N MET A 111 -1.19 -7.75 -10.40
CA MET A 111 -0.67 -6.40 -10.13
C MET A 111 0.80 -6.44 -9.70
N VAL A 112 1.20 -7.43 -8.92
CA VAL A 112 2.62 -7.59 -8.55
C VAL A 112 3.49 -7.74 -9.79
N LYS A 113 3.00 -8.46 -10.80
CA LYS A 113 3.72 -8.63 -12.08
C LYS A 113 3.90 -7.32 -12.85
N MET A 114 3.12 -6.30 -12.53
CA MET A 114 3.24 -4.97 -13.17
C MET A 114 4.38 -4.14 -12.56
N MET A 115 4.89 -4.53 -11.41
CA MET A 115 5.95 -3.81 -10.73
C MET A 115 7.30 -4.13 -11.34
N ARG A 116 8.22 -3.16 -11.25
CA ARG A 116 9.59 -3.36 -11.73
C ARG A 116 10.32 -4.39 -10.87
N PRO A 117 11.14 -5.27 -11.47
CA PRO A 117 12.00 -6.17 -10.69
C PRO A 117 12.88 -5.37 -9.71
N GLY A 118 13.04 -5.90 -8.51
CA GLY A 118 13.76 -5.21 -7.44
C GLY A 118 12.89 -4.32 -6.57
N SER A 119 11.62 -4.13 -6.92
CA SER A 119 10.68 -3.39 -6.09
C SER A 119 10.37 -4.14 -4.80
N VAL A 120 9.85 -3.43 -3.81
CA VAL A 120 9.55 -3.96 -2.48
C VAL A 120 8.13 -3.62 -2.09
N ILE A 121 7.43 -4.58 -1.51
CA ILE A 121 6.13 -4.38 -0.86
C ILE A 121 6.31 -4.68 0.63
N VAL A 122 5.95 -3.74 1.49
CA VAL A 122 5.89 -3.96 2.94
C VAL A 122 4.43 -3.98 3.35
N ASP A 123 3.94 -5.16 3.72
CA ASP A 123 2.53 -5.35 4.03
C ASP A 123 2.28 -5.27 5.53
N LEU A 124 1.98 -4.06 6.01
CA LEU A 124 1.71 -3.82 7.43
C LEU A 124 0.30 -4.26 7.84
N ALA A 125 -0.55 -4.65 6.88
CA ALA A 125 -1.88 -5.17 7.16
C ALA A 125 -1.89 -6.69 7.33
N ILE A 126 -0.72 -7.31 7.51
CA ILE A 126 -0.58 -8.77 7.47
C ILE A 126 -1.37 -9.46 8.59
N GLU A 127 -1.51 -8.84 9.75
CA GLU A 127 -2.30 -9.42 10.86
C GLU A 127 -3.79 -9.55 10.52
N GLY A 128 -4.30 -8.69 9.64
CA GLY A 128 -5.67 -8.76 9.14
C GLY A 128 -5.80 -9.58 7.87
N GLY A 129 -4.77 -10.31 7.48
CA GLY A 129 -4.73 -11.12 6.26
C GLY A 129 -3.87 -10.53 5.15
N GLY A 130 -3.48 -9.27 5.27
CA GLY A 130 -2.63 -8.57 4.29
C GLY A 130 -3.40 -7.89 3.17
N ASN A 131 -2.80 -6.86 2.61
CA ASN A 131 -3.34 -6.15 1.45
C ASN A 131 -2.78 -6.69 0.12
N CYS A 132 -1.74 -7.50 0.16
CA CYS A 132 -1.15 -8.12 -1.02
C CYS A 132 -1.48 -9.61 -1.02
N GLU A 133 -2.01 -10.09 -2.13
CA GLU A 133 -2.39 -11.50 -2.29
C GLU A 133 -1.23 -12.46 -2.04
N LEU A 134 -0.02 -12.05 -2.40
CA LEU A 134 1.18 -12.88 -2.30
C LEU A 134 1.92 -12.76 -0.97
N SER A 135 1.45 -11.90 -0.05
CA SER A 135 2.06 -11.78 1.28
C SER A 135 1.93 -13.09 2.06
N GLU A 136 3.00 -13.45 2.76
CA GLU A 136 3.00 -14.62 3.64
C GLU A 136 3.33 -14.16 5.05
N ALA A 137 2.44 -14.44 5.99
CA ALA A 137 2.56 -14.00 7.36
C ALA A 137 3.86 -14.49 8.02
N GLY A 138 4.60 -13.57 8.61
CA GLY A 138 5.84 -13.86 9.29
C GLY A 138 7.05 -14.11 8.38
N LYS A 139 6.89 -13.88 7.08
CA LYS A 139 7.93 -14.19 6.09
C LYS A 139 8.22 -13.00 5.18
N THR A 140 9.43 -13.02 4.65
CA THR A 140 9.81 -12.19 3.51
C THR A 140 10.03 -13.12 2.32
N VAL A 141 9.29 -12.90 1.25
CA VAL A 141 9.34 -13.74 0.05
C VAL A 141 9.65 -12.89 -1.18
N VAL A 142 10.16 -13.54 -2.22
CA VAL A 142 10.37 -12.88 -3.52
C VAL A 142 9.47 -13.55 -4.54
N LYS A 143 8.59 -12.78 -5.15
CA LYS A 143 7.66 -13.25 -6.18
C LYS A 143 7.73 -12.30 -7.37
N HIS A 144 7.92 -12.86 -8.57
CA HIS A 144 7.99 -12.06 -9.81
C HIS A 144 9.05 -10.94 -9.74
N GLY A 145 10.16 -11.18 -9.04
CA GLY A 145 11.21 -10.19 -8.85
C GLY A 145 10.92 -9.13 -7.81
N VAL A 146 9.78 -9.21 -7.11
CA VAL A 146 9.36 -8.25 -6.08
C VAL A 146 9.54 -8.89 -4.70
N THR A 147 10.20 -8.18 -3.80
CA THR A 147 10.36 -8.61 -2.40
C THR A 147 9.12 -8.19 -1.63
N ILE A 148 8.46 -9.15 -0.99
CA ILE A 148 7.23 -8.93 -0.25
C ILE A 148 7.48 -9.25 1.23
N VAL A 149 7.43 -8.22 2.06
CA VAL A 149 7.70 -8.31 3.49
C VAL A 149 6.38 -8.44 4.23
N GLY A 150 6.13 -9.63 4.78
CA GLY A 150 4.91 -9.95 5.52
C GLY A 150 5.14 -10.13 7.01
N THR A 151 6.13 -9.46 7.59
CA THR A 151 6.42 -9.53 9.01
C THR A 151 6.40 -8.16 9.66
N LEU A 152 5.79 -8.06 10.85
CA LEU A 152 5.80 -6.86 11.66
C LEU A 152 6.99 -6.81 12.61
N ASN A 153 7.62 -7.97 12.86
CA ASN A 153 8.81 -8.09 13.68
C ASN A 153 10.06 -7.94 12.84
N LEU A 154 10.29 -6.71 12.33
CA LEU A 154 11.50 -6.42 11.60
C LEU A 154 12.67 -6.37 12.57
N PRO A 155 13.71 -7.20 12.39
CA PRO A 155 14.88 -7.12 13.28
C PRO A 155 15.57 -5.79 13.08
N ALA A 156 16.05 -5.21 14.22
CA ALA A 156 16.76 -3.94 14.21
C ALA A 156 18.03 -3.99 13.34
N THR A 157 18.50 -5.18 13.04
CA THR A 157 19.71 -5.42 12.25
C THR A 157 19.42 -5.71 10.77
N LEU A 158 18.22 -5.40 10.29
CA LEU A 158 17.89 -5.60 8.89
C LEU A 158 18.87 -4.83 8.00
N PRO A 159 19.58 -5.50 7.07
CA PRO A 159 20.55 -4.82 6.23
C PRO A 159 19.83 -4.04 5.13
N ILE A 160 19.42 -2.83 5.44
CA ILE A 160 18.91 -1.90 4.43
C ILE A 160 20.06 -1.00 4.02
N ASN A 161 20.47 -1.14 2.77
CA ASN A 161 21.61 -0.42 2.23
C ASN A 161 21.41 1.09 2.32
N GLY A 162 22.38 1.75 2.94
CA GLY A 162 22.46 3.21 2.96
C GLY A 162 21.45 3.89 3.85
N SER A 163 20.55 3.15 4.50
CA SER A 163 19.63 3.76 5.42
C SER A 163 19.99 3.37 6.84
N GLY A 164 20.22 4.34 7.68
CA GLY A 164 20.36 4.10 9.10
C GLY A 164 19.03 3.85 9.81
N MET A 165 17.93 3.70 9.05
CA MET A 165 16.60 3.73 9.62
C MET A 165 16.33 2.59 10.59
N PHE A 166 16.82 1.39 10.29
CA PHE A 166 16.64 0.24 11.17
C PHE A 166 17.86 -0.07 12.03
N SER A 167 19.04 0.32 11.58
CA SER A 167 20.28 0.02 12.31
C SER A 167 20.48 0.87 13.56
N LYS A 168 19.70 1.93 13.73
CA LYS A 168 19.79 2.84 14.89
C LYS A 168 18.78 2.53 15.99
N ASN A 169 17.93 1.57 15.81
CA ASN A 169 16.95 1.17 16.80
C ASN A 169 17.50 0.07 17.73
N LEU A 170 18.66 0.28 18.20
CA LEU A 170 19.31 -0.66 19.10
C LEU A 170 19.05 -0.30 20.56
#